data_deac2fd6ded66787872196be5883ff06
#
_entry.id   deac2fd6ded66787872196be5883ff06
#
_cell.length_a   1.000
_cell.length_b   1.000
_cell.length_c   1.000
_cell.angle_alpha   90.00
_cell.angle_beta   90.00
_cell.angle_gamma   90.00
#
_symmetry.space_group_name_H-M   'P 1'
#
loop_
_entity.id
_entity.type
_entity.pdbx_description
1 polymer ?
#
loop_
_entity_poly.entity_id
_entity_poly.type
_entity_poly.pdbx_seq_one_letter_code
_entity_poly.pdbx_strand_id
1 'polypeptide(L)'
;ELKAYIRNSAASQRAKVDELKATVETTELEKREELFAQIDKIEKEILEIYEKALDEVLPAAFAIVKSTARRFTENEEITVTANDFDRQLAATKDFVRIEGDKAIYKNHWMAGGNEITWNMVHYDVQLFGGVVLHKGKIAEMATGEGKTLVATLPVFLNALTGNGVHVVTVNDYLSKRDSEWMGPLYMFHGLSVDCIDKHQPNSDARRKAYLADITFGTNNEFGFDYLRDNMAISPKDLVQRQHNYAIVDEVDSVLIDDARTPLIISGPVPKG
;
A
#
# COMPACT_ATOMS: atom_id res chain seq x y z
N GLU A 1 -3.98 17.41 -1.07
CA GLU A 1 -4.31 17.94 -2.39
C GLU A 1 -4.19 16.88 -3.50
N LEU A 2 -3.03 16.21 -3.69
CA LEU A 2 -2.84 15.19 -4.74
C LEU A 2 -3.81 14.02 -4.62
N LYS A 3 -4.05 13.50 -3.42
CA LYS A 3 -5.02 12.43 -3.19
C LYS A 3 -6.44 12.85 -3.60
N ALA A 4 -6.82 14.07 -3.28
CA ALA A 4 -8.12 14.63 -3.68
C ALA A 4 -8.19 14.81 -5.21
N TYR A 5 -7.13 15.29 -5.84
CA TYR A 5 -7.05 15.43 -7.28
C TYR A 5 -7.29 14.10 -8.01
N ILE A 6 -6.59 13.04 -7.59
CA ILE A 6 -6.75 11.69 -8.16
C ILE A 6 -8.20 11.21 -7.99
N ARG A 7 -8.74 11.28 -6.77
CA ARG A 7 -10.10 10.80 -6.50
C ARG A 7 -11.17 11.59 -7.22
N ASN A 8 -11.02 12.89 -7.35
CA ASN A 8 -11.97 13.76 -8.04
C ASN A 8 -11.95 13.57 -9.55
N SER A 9 -10.84 13.10 -10.13
CA SER A 9 -10.74 12.83 -11.57
C SER A 9 -11.76 11.82 -12.09
N ALA A 10 -12.20 10.89 -11.24
CA ALA A 10 -13.20 9.87 -11.56
C ALA A 10 -14.48 10.00 -10.71
N ALA A 11 -14.78 11.19 -10.17
CA ALA A 11 -15.90 11.39 -9.25
C ALA A 11 -17.25 11.02 -9.87
N SER A 12 -17.49 11.37 -11.14
CA SER A 12 -18.76 11.08 -11.84
C SER A 12 -18.92 9.57 -12.08
N GLN A 13 -17.86 8.88 -12.48
CA GLN A 13 -17.86 7.43 -12.70
C GLN A 13 -18.07 6.67 -11.38
N ARG A 14 -17.45 7.11 -10.31
CA ARG A 14 -17.65 6.53 -8.97
C ARG A 14 -19.10 6.69 -8.49
N ALA A 15 -19.68 7.87 -8.65
CA ALA A 15 -21.08 8.12 -8.31
C ALA A 15 -22.03 7.20 -9.09
N LYS A 16 -21.74 6.95 -10.36
CA LYS A 16 -22.53 6.04 -11.20
C LYS A 16 -22.39 4.57 -10.76
N VAL A 17 -21.20 4.15 -10.35
CA VAL A 17 -20.99 2.80 -9.78
C VAL A 17 -21.79 2.65 -8.48
N ASP A 18 -21.76 3.62 -7.59
CA ASP A 18 -22.51 3.60 -6.33
C ASP A 18 -24.02 3.51 -6.58
N GLU A 19 -24.54 4.28 -7.54
CA GLU A 19 -25.94 4.23 -7.97
C GLU A 19 -26.33 2.84 -8.51
N LEU A 20 -25.50 2.26 -9.39
CA LEU A 20 -25.74 0.93 -9.93
C LEU A 20 -25.68 -0.16 -8.85
N LYS A 21 -24.73 -0.09 -7.91
CA LYS A 21 -24.64 -1.02 -6.77
C LYS A 21 -25.90 -0.96 -5.89
N ALA A 22 -26.41 0.22 -5.62
CA ALA A 22 -27.68 0.39 -4.91
C ALA A 22 -28.86 -0.21 -5.69
N THR A 23 -28.88 -0.09 -7.01
CA THR A 23 -29.93 -0.67 -7.87
C THR A 23 -29.87 -2.20 -7.88
N VAL A 24 -28.69 -2.80 -7.81
CA VAL A 24 -28.51 -4.29 -7.76
C VAL A 24 -29.25 -4.89 -6.56
N GLU A 25 -29.22 -4.21 -5.41
CA GLU A 25 -29.87 -4.70 -4.18
C GLU A 25 -31.38 -4.90 -4.33
N THR A 26 -32.03 -4.07 -5.16
CA THR A 26 -33.49 -4.06 -5.39
C THR A 26 -33.90 -4.78 -6.67
N THR A 27 -32.95 -5.26 -7.49
CA THR A 27 -33.20 -5.86 -8.80
C THR A 27 -33.37 -7.38 -8.71
N GLU A 28 -34.26 -7.94 -9.55
CA GLU A 28 -34.46 -9.37 -9.71
C GLU A 28 -33.16 -10.08 -10.17
N LEU A 29 -32.93 -11.31 -9.70
CA LEU A 29 -31.69 -12.06 -9.93
C LEU A 29 -31.30 -12.16 -11.40
N GLU A 30 -32.26 -12.38 -12.30
CA GLU A 30 -32.02 -12.54 -13.73
C GLU A 30 -31.45 -11.29 -14.42
N LYS A 31 -31.74 -10.12 -13.87
CA LYS A 31 -31.27 -8.82 -14.42
C LYS A 31 -29.98 -8.31 -13.76
N ARG A 32 -29.54 -8.94 -12.69
CA ARG A 32 -28.34 -8.50 -11.95
C ARG A 32 -27.07 -8.71 -12.75
N GLU A 33 -26.99 -9.73 -13.59
CA GLU A 33 -25.81 -10.04 -14.42
C GLU A 33 -25.47 -8.86 -15.35
N GLU A 34 -26.49 -8.27 -15.98
CA GLU A 34 -26.30 -7.11 -16.85
C GLU A 34 -25.81 -5.87 -16.08
N LEU A 35 -26.34 -5.66 -14.86
CA LEU A 35 -25.90 -4.57 -13.99
C LEU A 35 -24.44 -4.77 -13.50
N PHE A 36 -24.08 -5.99 -13.16
CA PHE A 36 -22.70 -6.30 -12.79
C PHE A 36 -21.72 -6.06 -13.96
N ALA A 37 -22.10 -6.44 -15.18
CA ALA A 37 -21.28 -6.17 -16.37
C ALA A 37 -21.11 -4.66 -16.63
N GLN A 38 -22.14 -3.85 -16.35
CA GLN A 38 -22.04 -2.40 -16.44
C GLN A 38 -21.12 -1.83 -15.37
N ILE A 39 -21.23 -2.32 -14.12
CA ILE A 39 -20.37 -1.92 -13.01
C ILE A 39 -18.91 -2.22 -13.34
N ASP A 40 -18.61 -3.44 -13.76
CA ASP A 40 -17.26 -3.87 -14.12
C ASP A 40 -16.64 -3.00 -15.21
N LYS A 41 -17.45 -2.61 -16.20
CA LYS A 41 -17.01 -1.73 -17.29
C LYS A 41 -16.62 -0.35 -16.75
N ILE A 42 -17.45 0.23 -15.88
CA ILE A 42 -17.19 1.56 -15.33
C ILE A 42 -16.02 1.51 -14.33
N GLU A 43 -15.90 0.46 -13.53
CA GLU A 43 -14.76 0.26 -12.63
C GLU A 43 -13.44 0.18 -13.43
N LYS A 44 -13.45 -0.45 -14.59
CA LYS A 44 -12.30 -0.47 -15.50
C LYS A 44 -11.96 0.91 -16.06
N GLU A 45 -12.97 1.69 -16.44
CA GLU A 45 -12.79 3.09 -16.86
C GLU A 45 -12.19 3.95 -15.73
N ILE A 46 -12.61 3.73 -14.48
CA ILE A 46 -12.06 4.42 -13.30
C ILE A 46 -10.56 4.12 -13.14
N LEU A 47 -10.14 2.87 -13.31
CA LEU A 47 -8.73 2.49 -13.22
C LEU A 47 -7.89 3.19 -14.31
N GLU A 48 -8.39 3.28 -15.53
CA GLU A 48 -7.72 4.00 -16.63
C GLU A 48 -7.61 5.50 -16.35
N ILE A 49 -8.66 6.11 -15.79
CA ILE A 49 -8.65 7.53 -15.39
C ILE A 49 -7.63 7.76 -14.28
N TYR A 50 -7.59 6.88 -13.27
CA TYR A 50 -6.61 6.98 -12.20
C TYR A 50 -5.17 6.82 -12.68
N GLU A 51 -4.92 5.86 -13.56
CA GLU A 51 -3.58 5.67 -14.15
C GLU A 51 -3.10 6.93 -14.86
N LYS A 52 -3.96 7.55 -15.66
CA LYS A 52 -3.66 8.80 -16.33
C LYS A 52 -3.41 9.95 -15.37
N ALA A 53 -4.24 10.08 -14.34
CA ALA A 53 -4.08 11.10 -13.32
C ALA A 53 -2.80 10.90 -12.48
N LEU A 54 -2.41 9.66 -12.19
CA LEU A 54 -1.15 9.33 -11.54
C LEU A 54 0.06 9.75 -12.40
N ASP A 55 0.02 9.52 -13.70
CA ASP A 55 1.08 9.98 -14.61
C ASP A 55 1.20 11.51 -14.62
N GLU A 56 0.09 12.24 -14.55
CA GLU A 56 0.09 13.72 -14.49
C GLU A 56 0.72 14.25 -13.19
N VAL A 57 0.47 13.62 -12.06
CA VAL A 57 0.97 14.06 -10.75
C VAL A 57 2.33 13.46 -10.36
N LEU A 58 2.84 12.49 -11.12
CA LEU A 58 4.08 11.77 -10.80
C LEU A 58 5.24 12.71 -10.48
N PRO A 59 5.56 13.74 -11.27
CA PRO A 59 6.67 14.65 -10.95
C PRO A 59 6.49 15.35 -9.60
N ALA A 60 5.28 15.82 -9.32
CA ALA A 60 4.96 16.49 -8.05
C ALA A 60 5.04 15.51 -6.87
N ALA A 61 4.51 14.29 -7.02
CA ALA A 61 4.55 13.25 -6.00
C ALA A 61 6.00 12.85 -5.66
N PHE A 62 6.84 12.62 -6.66
CA PHE A 62 8.24 12.28 -6.47
C PHE A 62 9.03 13.44 -5.84
N ALA A 63 8.75 14.68 -6.23
CA ALA A 63 9.33 15.85 -5.61
C ALA A 63 8.97 15.98 -4.12
N ILE A 64 7.72 15.68 -3.77
CA ILE A 64 7.25 15.68 -2.38
C ILE A 64 8.00 14.64 -1.56
N VAL A 65 8.10 13.40 -2.05
CA VAL A 65 8.81 12.31 -1.35
C VAL A 65 10.28 12.66 -1.14
N LYS A 66 10.96 13.12 -2.19
CA LYS A 66 12.36 13.56 -2.11
C LYS A 66 12.54 14.72 -1.14
N SER A 67 11.66 15.71 -1.18
CA SER A 67 11.69 16.87 -0.26
C SER A 67 11.48 16.43 1.18
N THR A 68 10.56 15.52 1.45
CA THR A 68 10.32 14.99 2.80
C THR A 68 11.52 14.21 3.31
N ALA A 69 12.11 13.36 2.48
CA ALA A 69 13.34 12.63 2.81
C ALA A 69 14.49 13.61 3.19
N ARG A 70 14.65 14.70 2.45
CA ARG A 70 15.63 15.74 2.75
C ARG A 70 15.32 16.42 4.08
N ARG A 71 14.07 16.79 4.33
CA ARG A 71 13.67 17.46 5.58
C ARG A 71 13.96 16.59 6.80
N PHE A 72 13.69 15.29 6.74
CA PHE A 72 14.05 14.35 7.79
C PHE A 72 15.57 14.17 7.94
N THR A 73 16.34 14.24 6.86
CA THR A 73 17.80 14.16 6.90
C THR A 73 18.41 15.39 7.56
N GLU A 74 17.87 16.56 7.29
CA GLU A 74 18.44 17.86 7.72
C GLU A 74 17.92 18.33 9.09
N ASN A 75 16.84 17.75 9.61
CA ASN A 75 16.18 18.20 10.83
C ASN A 75 15.90 17.03 11.78
N GLU A 76 16.33 17.14 13.02
CA GLU A 76 16.02 16.16 14.07
C GLU A 76 14.51 16.05 14.33
N GLU A 77 13.81 17.17 14.22
CA GLU A 77 12.36 17.24 14.36
C GLU A 77 11.75 18.12 13.25
N ILE A 78 10.55 17.71 12.78
CA ILE A 78 9.76 18.50 11.84
C ILE A 78 8.43 18.82 12.50
N THR A 79 8.11 20.11 12.59
CA THR A 79 6.87 20.62 13.16
C THR A 79 5.89 20.99 12.06
N VAL A 80 4.68 20.46 12.13
CA VAL A 80 3.56 20.75 11.22
C VAL A 80 2.30 21.06 12.00
N THR A 81 1.31 21.69 11.37
CA THR A 81 -0.02 21.85 11.97
C THR A 81 -0.69 20.47 12.05
N ALA A 82 -1.12 20.08 13.25
CA ALA A 82 -1.73 18.78 13.49
C ALA A 82 -3.12 18.67 12.85
N ASN A 83 -3.35 17.57 12.17
CA ASN A 83 -4.67 17.14 11.71
C ASN A 83 -5.14 15.91 12.51
N ASP A 84 -6.33 15.39 12.21
CA ASP A 84 -6.89 14.23 12.93
C ASP A 84 -6.05 12.97 12.74
N PHE A 85 -5.47 12.78 11.55
CA PHE A 85 -4.57 11.66 11.28
C PHE A 85 -3.30 11.71 12.14
N ASP A 86 -2.66 12.89 12.26
CA ASP A 86 -1.49 13.07 13.11
C ASP A 86 -1.82 12.77 14.58
N ARG A 87 -3.00 13.17 15.06
CA ARG A 87 -3.44 12.93 16.44
C ARG A 87 -3.67 11.44 16.71
N GLN A 88 -4.30 10.72 15.77
CA GLN A 88 -4.47 9.26 15.85
C GLN A 88 -3.13 8.54 15.81
N LEU A 89 -2.22 9.00 14.97
CA LEU A 89 -0.90 8.42 14.82
C LEU A 89 -0.08 8.58 16.11
N ALA A 90 -0.10 9.76 16.73
CA ALA A 90 0.59 10.06 17.98
C ALA A 90 0.10 9.21 19.17
N ALA A 91 -1.13 8.71 19.12
CA ALA A 91 -1.66 7.82 20.15
C ALA A 91 -1.04 6.41 20.12
N THR A 92 -0.41 6.01 19.01
CA THR A 92 0.08 4.64 18.78
C THR A 92 1.54 4.55 18.34
N LYS A 93 2.16 5.68 17.99
CA LYS A 93 3.53 5.73 17.42
C LYS A 93 4.40 6.71 18.21
N ASP A 94 5.65 6.34 18.41
CA ASP A 94 6.61 7.10 19.23
C ASP A 94 7.33 8.19 18.44
N PHE A 95 7.30 8.14 17.10
CA PHE A 95 8.02 9.10 16.24
C PHE A 95 7.27 10.41 16.01
N VAL A 96 6.07 10.55 16.54
CA VAL A 96 5.26 11.76 16.45
C VAL A 96 4.61 12.05 17.80
N ARG A 97 4.59 13.33 18.18
CA ARG A 97 3.88 13.82 19.37
C ARG A 97 3.07 15.05 19.03
N ILE A 98 2.03 15.29 19.83
CA ILE A 98 1.16 16.46 19.69
C ILE A 98 1.48 17.48 20.79
N GLU A 99 1.70 18.71 20.40
CA GLU A 99 1.84 19.85 21.29
C GLU A 99 0.88 20.96 20.84
N GLY A 100 -0.25 21.10 21.54
CA GLY A 100 -1.31 22.04 21.17
C GLY A 100 -1.89 21.75 19.78
N ASP A 101 -1.72 22.69 18.87
CA ASP A 101 -2.16 22.56 17.47
C ASP A 101 -1.06 22.04 16.53
N LYS A 102 0.08 21.62 17.08
CA LYS A 102 1.24 21.15 16.32
C LYS A 102 1.44 19.65 16.48
N ALA A 103 1.87 19.02 15.39
CA ALA A 103 2.43 17.67 15.36
C ALA A 103 3.95 17.78 15.12
N ILE A 104 4.74 17.09 15.94
CA ILE A 104 6.19 17.12 15.88
C ILE A 104 6.67 15.72 15.57
N TYR A 105 7.27 15.55 14.39
CA TYR A 105 7.82 14.31 13.88
C TYR A 105 9.31 14.23 14.12
N LYS A 106 9.79 13.15 14.74
CA LYS A 106 11.22 12.87 14.90
C LYS A 106 11.80 12.27 13.63
N ASN A 107 13.09 12.46 13.39
CA ASN A 107 13.81 11.81 12.30
C ASN A 107 14.45 10.46 12.67
N HIS A 108 14.16 9.94 13.85
CA HIS A 108 14.68 8.67 14.37
C HIS A 108 13.56 7.86 14.99
N TRP A 109 13.60 6.56 14.80
CA TRP A 109 12.63 5.60 15.31
C TRP A 109 13.17 4.17 15.28
N MET A 110 12.44 3.23 15.85
CA MET A 110 12.79 1.81 15.84
C MET A 110 12.36 1.16 14.53
N ALA A 111 13.26 0.40 13.92
CA ALA A 111 13.00 -0.43 12.75
C ALA A 111 13.79 -1.73 12.82
N GLY A 112 13.11 -2.87 12.72
CA GLY A 112 13.74 -4.18 12.81
C GLY A 112 14.49 -4.42 14.14
N GLY A 113 13.99 -3.84 15.23
CA GLY A 113 14.59 -3.96 16.56
C GLY A 113 15.79 -3.03 16.82
N ASN A 114 16.14 -2.18 15.88
CA ASN A 114 17.23 -1.21 16.02
C ASN A 114 16.71 0.21 15.88
N GLU A 115 17.30 1.13 16.65
CA GLU A 115 17.05 2.56 16.44
C GLU A 115 17.76 3.02 15.16
N ILE A 116 17.01 3.68 14.28
CA ILE A 116 17.54 4.27 13.06
C ILE A 116 17.33 5.78 13.08
N THR A 117 18.24 6.51 12.46
CA THR A 117 18.08 7.92 12.14
C THR A 117 17.99 8.06 10.63
N TRP A 118 16.97 8.79 10.15
CA TRP A 118 16.80 8.99 8.72
C TRP A 118 17.92 9.87 8.16
N ASN A 119 18.64 9.34 7.16
CA ASN A 119 19.80 10.02 6.55
C ASN A 119 19.87 9.83 5.03
N MET A 120 18.72 9.50 4.40
CA MET A 120 18.67 9.18 2.97
C MET A 120 17.91 10.25 2.20
N VAL A 121 18.47 10.65 1.05
CA VAL A 121 17.81 11.51 0.06
C VAL A 121 17.98 10.86 -1.32
N HIS A 122 16.93 10.83 -2.11
CA HIS A 122 16.92 10.21 -3.44
C HIS A 122 17.92 10.89 -4.40
N TYR A 123 18.71 10.07 -5.08
CA TYR A 123 19.53 10.51 -6.21
C TYR A 123 18.69 10.52 -7.51
N ASP A 124 19.14 11.22 -8.53
CA ASP A 124 18.42 11.32 -9.80
C ASP A 124 18.22 9.97 -10.48
N VAL A 125 19.23 9.07 -10.42
CA VAL A 125 19.10 7.70 -10.92
C VAL A 125 18.03 6.90 -10.18
N GLN A 126 17.83 7.17 -8.89
CA GLN A 126 16.77 6.52 -8.11
C GLN A 126 15.38 7.06 -8.50
N LEU A 127 15.24 8.34 -8.84
CA LEU A 127 14.00 8.88 -9.40
C LEU A 127 13.65 8.19 -10.72
N PHE A 128 14.64 7.97 -11.59
CA PHE A 128 14.45 7.20 -12.81
C PHE A 128 13.98 5.77 -12.54
N GLY A 129 14.61 5.07 -11.59
CA GLY A 129 14.18 3.74 -11.14
C GLY A 129 12.74 3.72 -10.64
N GLY A 130 12.32 4.75 -9.91
CA GLY A 130 10.93 4.93 -9.45
C GLY A 130 9.93 5.03 -10.62
N VAL A 131 10.27 5.74 -11.69
CA VAL A 131 9.45 5.81 -12.90
C VAL A 131 9.31 4.44 -13.58
N VAL A 132 10.42 3.71 -13.71
CA VAL A 132 10.44 2.36 -14.30
C VAL A 132 9.49 1.42 -13.53
N LEU A 133 9.56 1.43 -12.20
CA LEU A 133 8.70 0.61 -11.34
C LEU A 133 7.23 1.04 -11.42
N HIS A 134 6.95 2.34 -11.46
CA HIS A 134 5.57 2.83 -11.65
C HIS A 134 4.98 2.35 -12.97
N LYS A 135 5.78 2.27 -14.02
CA LYS A 135 5.37 1.75 -15.34
C LYS A 135 5.20 0.23 -15.41
N GLY A 136 5.26 -0.47 -14.29
CA GLY A 136 5.09 -1.91 -14.22
C GLY A 136 6.24 -2.71 -14.83
N LYS A 137 7.45 -2.16 -14.81
CA LYS A 137 8.64 -2.79 -15.36
C LYS A 137 9.59 -3.26 -14.27
N ILE A 138 10.57 -4.06 -14.65
CA ILE A 138 11.63 -4.51 -13.76
C ILE A 138 12.76 -3.46 -13.77
N ALA A 139 13.14 -3.01 -12.57
CA ALA A 139 14.33 -2.19 -12.36
C ALA A 139 15.43 -3.05 -11.76
N GLU A 140 16.46 -3.33 -12.53
CA GLU A 140 17.64 -4.00 -12.03
C GLU A 140 18.55 -3.00 -11.32
N MET A 141 18.82 -3.28 -10.05
CA MET A 141 19.67 -2.45 -9.20
C MET A 141 20.65 -3.31 -8.43
N ALA A 142 21.91 -2.91 -8.40
CA ALA A 142 22.93 -3.60 -7.63
C ALA A 142 22.71 -3.49 -6.12
N THR A 143 23.29 -4.41 -5.37
CA THR A 143 23.30 -4.36 -3.91
C THR A 143 23.91 -3.04 -3.43
N GLY A 144 23.25 -2.38 -2.49
CA GLY A 144 23.70 -1.08 -1.94
C GLY A 144 23.22 0.15 -2.72
N GLU A 145 22.50 0.01 -3.82
CA GLU A 145 21.97 1.15 -4.60
C GLU A 145 20.67 1.74 -4.02
N GLY A 146 20.22 1.25 -2.85
CA GLY A 146 19.08 1.83 -2.13
C GLY A 146 17.73 1.44 -2.71
N LYS A 147 17.52 0.17 -3.05
CA LYS A 147 16.26 -0.38 -3.58
C LYS A 147 15.05 0.01 -2.72
N THR A 148 15.16 -0.10 -1.40
CA THR A 148 14.09 0.22 -0.45
C THR A 148 13.70 1.70 -0.54
N LEU A 149 14.67 2.60 -0.72
CA LEU A 149 14.43 4.02 -0.89
C LEU A 149 13.77 4.32 -2.24
N VAL A 150 14.21 3.67 -3.32
CA VAL A 150 13.59 3.82 -4.65
C VAL A 150 12.12 3.40 -4.63
N ALA A 151 11.81 2.32 -3.93
CA ALA A 151 10.44 1.82 -3.79
C ALA A 151 9.49 2.84 -3.18
N THR A 152 9.97 3.76 -2.35
CA THR A 152 9.12 4.81 -1.74
C THR A 152 8.42 5.69 -2.77
N LEU A 153 9.03 5.88 -3.92
CA LEU A 153 8.51 6.75 -4.99
C LEU A 153 7.23 6.19 -5.63
N PRO A 154 7.26 5.00 -6.27
CA PRO A 154 6.05 4.43 -6.86
C PRO A 154 5.02 3.99 -5.83
N VAL A 155 5.45 3.57 -4.63
CA VAL A 155 4.55 3.21 -3.54
C VAL A 155 3.74 4.41 -3.09
N PHE A 156 4.38 5.55 -2.81
CA PHE A 156 3.70 6.79 -2.46
C PHE A 156 2.72 7.21 -3.56
N LEU A 157 3.17 7.26 -4.80
CA LEU A 157 2.35 7.67 -5.93
C LEU A 157 1.10 6.81 -6.09
N ASN A 158 1.24 5.49 -6.11
CA ASN A 158 0.11 4.58 -6.31
C ASN A 158 -0.81 4.49 -5.09
N ALA A 159 -0.32 4.80 -3.89
CA ALA A 159 -1.14 4.89 -2.68
C ALA A 159 -2.12 6.07 -2.70
N LEU A 160 -1.88 7.09 -3.54
CA LEU A 160 -2.77 8.25 -3.66
C LEU A 160 -4.16 7.90 -4.18
N THR A 161 -4.34 6.77 -4.85
CA THR A 161 -5.67 6.29 -5.29
C THR A 161 -6.57 5.88 -4.12
N GLY A 162 -5.98 5.50 -3.00
CA GLY A 162 -6.70 4.90 -1.87
C GLY A 162 -7.11 3.44 -2.08
N ASN A 163 -6.74 2.82 -3.21
CA ASN A 163 -7.08 1.44 -3.55
C ASN A 163 -6.12 0.40 -2.94
N GLY A 164 -5.05 0.85 -2.32
CA GLY A 164 -4.06 0.01 -1.67
C GLY A 164 -2.85 -0.33 -2.53
N VAL A 165 -1.71 -0.40 -1.87
CA VAL A 165 -0.45 -0.82 -2.45
C VAL A 165 0.10 -1.96 -1.62
N HIS A 166 0.50 -3.05 -2.26
CA HIS A 166 1.20 -4.16 -1.62
C HIS A 166 2.71 -4.03 -1.86
N VAL A 167 3.48 -4.10 -0.78
CA VAL A 167 4.94 -4.17 -0.83
C VAL A 167 5.35 -5.58 -0.42
N VAL A 168 5.82 -6.35 -1.39
CA VAL A 168 6.09 -7.78 -1.26
C VAL A 168 7.58 -8.03 -1.09
N THR A 169 7.95 -8.75 -0.03
CA THR A 169 9.32 -9.15 0.28
C THR A 169 9.45 -10.66 0.41
N VAL A 170 10.68 -11.17 0.53
CA VAL A 170 10.97 -12.62 0.59
C VAL A 170 10.84 -13.24 1.98
N ASN A 171 10.92 -12.45 3.05
CA ASN A 171 10.80 -12.95 4.42
C ASN A 171 10.16 -11.93 5.37
N ASP A 172 9.68 -12.43 6.49
CA ASP A 172 8.94 -11.66 7.49
C ASP A 172 9.79 -10.61 8.22
N TYR A 173 11.08 -10.86 8.40
CA TYR A 173 12.00 -9.89 8.99
C TYR A 173 12.09 -8.63 8.12
N LEU A 174 12.32 -8.80 6.81
CA LEU A 174 12.41 -7.69 5.86
C LEU A 174 11.07 -6.94 5.77
N SER A 175 9.97 -7.66 5.70
CA SER A 175 8.63 -7.10 5.65
C SER A 175 8.37 -6.18 6.86
N LYS A 176 8.61 -6.67 8.07
CA LYS A 176 8.45 -5.91 9.32
C LYS A 176 9.42 -4.72 9.39
N ARG A 177 10.71 -4.97 9.12
CA ARG A 177 11.75 -3.94 9.14
C ARG A 177 11.45 -2.80 8.16
N ASP A 178 11.12 -3.12 6.93
CA ASP A 178 10.92 -2.12 5.88
C ASP A 178 9.63 -1.32 6.11
N SER A 179 8.58 -1.95 6.62
CA SER A 179 7.36 -1.25 7.05
C SER A 179 7.63 -0.25 8.17
N GLU A 180 8.47 -0.61 9.12
CA GLU A 180 8.86 0.27 10.24
C GLU A 180 9.83 1.36 9.79
N TRP A 181 10.74 1.06 8.88
CA TRP A 181 11.76 2.00 8.40
C TRP A 181 11.19 3.07 7.49
N MET A 182 10.43 2.66 6.47
CA MET A 182 9.85 3.57 5.46
C MET A 182 8.48 4.12 5.87
N GLY A 183 7.80 3.44 6.78
CA GLY A 183 6.44 3.80 7.21
C GLY A 183 6.28 5.25 7.65
N PRO A 184 7.15 5.81 8.49
CA PRO A 184 7.04 7.20 8.92
C PRO A 184 7.06 8.22 7.78
N LEU A 185 7.80 7.95 6.69
CA LEU A 185 7.81 8.80 5.50
C LEU A 185 6.43 8.90 4.85
N TYR A 186 5.72 7.78 4.75
CA TYR A 186 4.35 7.72 4.20
C TYR A 186 3.33 8.33 5.17
N MET A 187 3.43 7.98 6.45
CA MET A 187 2.51 8.43 7.48
C MET A 187 2.60 9.95 7.71
N PHE A 188 3.76 10.55 7.49
CA PHE A 188 3.92 12.01 7.49
C PHE A 188 2.99 12.71 6.49
N HIS A 189 2.64 12.05 5.41
CA HIS A 189 1.72 12.53 4.37
C HIS A 189 0.27 12.04 4.54
N GLY A 190 -0.07 11.46 5.68
CA GLY A 190 -1.42 10.99 5.95
C GLY A 190 -1.77 9.67 5.28
N LEU A 191 -0.79 8.86 4.87
CA LEU A 191 -0.99 7.52 4.34
C LEU A 191 -0.85 6.48 5.45
N SER A 192 -1.83 5.59 5.58
CA SER A 192 -1.79 4.50 6.54
C SER A 192 -0.88 3.36 6.06
N VAL A 193 -0.12 2.79 6.98
CA VAL A 193 0.84 1.71 6.73
C VAL A 193 0.62 0.59 7.73
N ASP A 194 0.59 -0.64 7.25
CA ASP A 194 0.57 -1.83 8.10
C ASP A 194 1.38 -2.97 7.47
N CYS A 195 1.59 -4.03 8.24
CA CYS A 195 2.33 -5.22 7.83
C CYS A 195 1.55 -6.47 8.22
N ILE A 196 1.18 -7.30 7.24
CA ILE A 196 0.39 -8.51 7.52
C ILE A 196 1.14 -9.55 8.34
N ASP A 197 2.47 -9.59 8.25
CA ASP A 197 3.29 -10.52 9.05
C ASP A 197 3.28 -10.22 10.55
N LYS A 198 2.71 -9.08 10.97
CA LYS A 198 2.50 -8.72 12.39
C LYS A 198 1.17 -9.23 12.95
N HIS A 199 0.30 -9.78 12.11
CA HIS A 199 -1.06 -10.15 12.48
C HIS A 199 -1.35 -11.61 12.15
N GLN A 200 -2.17 -12.25 12.98
CA GLN A 200 -2.57 -13.64 12.77
C GLN A 200 -3.45 -13.78 11.51
N PRO A 201 -3.32 -14.89 10.75
CA PRO A 201 -4.21 -15.19 9.63
C PRO A 201 -5.69 -15.20 10.05
N ASN A 202 -6.58 -14.79 9.15
CA ASN A 202 -8.03 -14.72 9.37
C ASN A 202 -8.49 -13.83 10.53
N SER A 203 -7.61 -12.95 11.04
CA SER A 203 -7.95 -12.02 12.12
C SER A 203 -8.53 -10.71 11.58
N ASP A 204 -9.29 -10.01 12.41
CA ASP A 204 -9.76 -8.66 12.10
C ASP A 204 -8.59 -7.67 11.94
N ALA A 205 -7.52 -7.85 12.71
CA ALA A 205 -6.30 -7.05 12.57
C ALA A 205 -5.65 -7.22 11.20
N ARG A 206 -5.61 -8.47 10.67
CA ARG A 206 -5.08 -8.75 9.33
C ARG A 206 -5.97 -8.18 8.23
N ARG A 207 -7.29 -8.29 8.37
CA ARG A 207 -8.25 -7.66 7.46
C ARG A 207 -8.08 -6.13 7.46
N LYS A 208 -7.91 -5.53 8.62
CA LYS A 208 -7.65 -4.09 8.77
C LYS A 208 -6.32 -3.69 8.13
N ALA A 209 -5.29 -4.53 8.21
CA ALA A 209 -4.00 -4.30 7.56
C ALA A 209 -4.13 -4.19 6.03
N TYR A 210 -4.97 -5.01 5.40
CA TYR A 210 -5.25 -4.91 3.97
C TYR A 210 -6.05 -3.66 3.58
N LEU A 211 -6.71 -3.00 4.51
CA LEU A 211 -7.40 -1.73 4.27
C LEU A 211 -6.47 -0.52 4.38
N ALA A 212 -5.24 -0.70 4.83
CA ALA A 212 -4.24 0.36 4.84
C ALA A 212 -3.93 0.83 3.41
N ASP A 213 -3.49 2.08 3.29
CA ASP A 213 -3.04 2.62 2.00
C ASP A 213 -1.83 1.85 1.45
N ILE A 214 -0.96 1.40 2.35
CA ILE A 214 0.25 0.64 2.03
C ILE A 214 0.33 -0.57 2.98
N THR A 215 0.40 -1.77 2.40
CA THR A 215 0.47 -3.03 3.13
C THR A 215 1.75 -3.78 2.77
N PHE A 216 2.62 -3.97 3.75
CA PHE A 216 3.82 -4.80 3.63
C PHE A 216 3.49 -6.25 3.97
N GLY A 217 4.20 -7.17 3.35
CA GLY A 217 4.07 -8.59 3.64
C GLY A 217 5.04 -9.46 2.87
N THR A 218 5.19 -10.70 3.32
CA THR A 218 5.93 -11.71 2.57
C THR A 218 5.08 -12.24 1.40
N ASN A 219 5.75 -12.65 0.35
CA ASN A 219 5.11 -13.29 -0.81
C ASN A 219 4.23 -14.47 -0.41
N ASN A 220 4.70 -15.31 0.50
CA ASN A 220 3.96 -16.49 0.96
C ASN A 220 2.68 -16.10 1.70
N GLU A 221 2.74 -15.12 2.60
CA GLU A 221 1.58 -14.68 3.38
C GLU A 221 0.51 -14.02 2.49
N PHE A 222 0.90 -13.19 1.53
CA PHE A 222 -0.03 -12.69 0.52
C PHE A 222 -0.68 -13.82 -0.28
N GLY A 223 0.11 -14.79 -0.68
CA GLY A 223 -0.38 -15.94 -1.42
C GLY A 223 -1.31 -16.83 -0.60
N PHE A 224 -0.99 -17.12 0.66
CA PHE A 224 -1.86 -17.88 1.55
C PHE A 224 -3.17 -17.16 1.85
N ASP A 225 -3.15 -15.85 2.05
CA ASP A 225 -4.38 -15.10 2.24
C ASP A 225 -5.26 -15.13 0.98
N TYR A 226 -4.65 -15.03 -0.21
CA TYR A 226 -5.38 -15.18 -1.46
C TYR A 226 -6.03 -16.56 -1.60
N LEU A 227 -5.31 -17.63 -1.25
CA LEU A 227 -5.86 -18.98 -1.29
C LEU A 227 -7.01 -19.16 -0.28
N ARG A 228 -6.84 -18.65 0.96
CA ARG A 228 -7.89 -18.67 1.99
C ARG A 228 -9.13 -17.90 1.55
N ASP A 229 -8.97 -16.75 0.92
CA ASP A 229 -10.07 -15.94 0.39
C ASP A 229 -10.84 -16.69 -0.71
N ASN A 230 -10.15 -17.44 -1.57
CA ASN A 230 -10.81 -18.28 -2.58
C ASN A 230 -11.57 -19.47 -1.99
N MET A 231 -11.32 -19.83 -0.75
CA MET A 231 -12.05 -20.87 -0.01
C MET A 231 -13.18 -20.28 0.86
N ALA A 232 -13.32 -18.99 0.93
CA ALA A 232 -14.31 -18.31 1.77
C ALA A 232 -15.73 -18.59 1.25
N ILE A 233 -16.64 -18.85 2.19
CA ILE A 233 -18.06 -19.10 1.89
C ILE A 233 -18.86 -17.79 1.84
N SER A 234 -18.41 -16.79 2.58
CA SER A 234 -19.06 -15.49 2.69
C SER A 234 -18.10 -14.35 2.36
N PRO A 235 -18.55 -13.28 1.70
CA PRO A 235 -17.74 -12.08 1.49
C PRO A 235 -17.19 -11.46 2.78
N LYS A 236 -17.84 -11.70 3.92
CA LYS A 236 -17.40 -11.24 5.24
C LYS A 236 -16.12 -11.94 5.73
N ASP A 237 -15.82 -13.11 5.19
CA ASP A 237 -14.66 -13.91 5.55
C ASP A 237 -13.40 -13.51 4.75
N LEU A 238 -13.57 -12.69 3.71
CA LEU A 238 -12.46 -12.20 2.91
C LEU A 238 -11.58 -11.24 3.71
N VAL A 239 -10.26 -11.42 3.63
CA VAL A 239 -9.30 -10.52 4.28
C VAL A 239 -8.69 -9.52 3.30
N GLN A 240 -8.47 -9.94 2.04
CA GLN A 240 -7.96 -9.04 1.00
C GLN A 240 -9.09 -8.28 0.33
N ARG A 241 -8.78 -7.07 -0.11
CA ARG A 241 -9.62 -6.31 -1.04
C ARG A 241 -9.11 -6.47 -2.46
N GLN A 242 -9.78 -5.85 -3.42
CA GLN A 242 -9.35 -5.86 -4.81
C GLN A 242 -7.88 -5.42 -4.95
N HIS A 243 -7.11 -6.16 -5.71
CA HIS A 243 -5.71 -5.84 -5.99
C HIS A 243 -5.62 -4.60 -6.89
N ASN A 244 -4.68 -3.71 -6.56
CA ASN A 244 -4.48 -2.47 -7.31
C ASN A 244 -3.05 -2.37 -7.85
N TYR A 245 -2.07 -2.23 -6.97
CA TYR A 245 -0.66 -2.11 -7.31
C TYR A 245 0.19 -2.93 -6.34
N ALA A 246 1.18 -3.63 -6.86
CA ALA A 246 2.17 -4.34 -6.05
C ALA A 246 3.57 -4.03 -6.54
N ILE A 247 4.49 -3.85 -5.60
CA ILE A 247 5.92 -3.83 -5.86
C ILE A 247 6.53 -5.06 -5.21
N VAL A 248 7.34 -5.79 -5.97
CA VAL A 248 7.95 -7.05 -5.52
C VAL A 248 9.46 -6.85 -5.45
N ASP A 249 10.01 -6.98 -4.26
CA ASP A 249 11.47 -7.00 -4.06
C ASP A 249 12.00 -8.42 -4.25
N GLU A 250 13.27 -8.54 -4.68
CA GLU A 250 13.90 -9.83 -4.98
C GLU A 250 13.05 -10.68 -5.95
N VAL A 251 12.61 -10.06 -7.05
CA VAL A 251 11.65 -10.66 -8.00
C VAL A 251 12.15 -11.96 -8.63
N ASP A 252 13.45 -12.12 -8.81
CA ASP A 252 14.11 -13.36 -9.26
C ASP A 252 13.90 -14.49 -8.24
N SER A 253 14.07 -14.23 -6.96
CA SER A 253 13.76 -15.21 -5.91
C SER A 253 12.27 -15.56 -5.88
N VAL A 254 11.40 -14.55 -5.88
CA VAL A 254 9.94 -14.75 -5.74
C VAL A 254 9.31 -15.43 -6.96
N LEU A 255 9.65 -14.97 -8.17
CA LEU A 255 8.99 -15.39 -9.40
C LEU A 255 9.74 -16.47 -10.21
N ILE A 256 11.00 -16.74 -9.89
CA ILE A 256 11.80 -17.73 -10.59
C ILE A 256 12.21 -18.88 -9.65
N ASP A 257 12.95 -18.59 -8.60
CA ASP A 257 13.49 -19.64 -7.72
C ASP A 257 12.40 -20.34 -6.92
N ASP A 258 11.52 -19.57 -6.27
CA ASP A 258 10.42 -20.09 -5.45
C ASP A 258 9.18 -20.45 -6.28
N ALA A 259 9.11 -20.09 -7.54
CA ALA A 259 7.93 -20.29 -8.39
C ALA A 259 7.55 -21.78 -8.55
N ARG A 260 8.48 -22.70 -8.34
CA ARG A 260 8.25 -24.16 -8.40
C ARG A 260 7.68 -24.72 -7.09
N THR A 261 7.75 -23.98 -6.01
CA THR A 261 7.24 -24.42 -4.70
C THR A 261 5.78 -24.00 -4.56
N PRO A 262 4.81 -24.95 -4.62
CA PRO A 262 3.40 -24.60 -4.52
C PRO A 262 3.06 -24.17 -3.10
N LEU A 263 2.19 -23.17 -2.97
CA LEU A 263 1.52 -22.86 -1.72
C LEU A 263 0.35 -23.83 -1.54
N ILE A 264 0.37 -24.62 -0.47
CA ILE A 264 -0.64 -25.65 -0.22
C ILE A 264 -1.30 -25.39 1.13
N ILE A 265 -2.63 -25.34 1.12
CA ILE A 265 -3.45 -25.38 2.33
C ILE A 265 -4.04 -26.78 2.43
N SER A 266 -3.74 -27.49 3.51
CA SER A 266 -4.31 -28.79 3.79
C SER A 266 -4.89 -28.85 5.19
N GLY A 267 -5.92 -29.66 5.37
CA GLY A 267 -6.54 -29.91 6.67
C GLY A 267 -6.81 -31.41 6.88
N PRO A 268 -7.03 -31.84 8.12
CA PRO A 268 -7.39 -33.22 8.41
C PRO A 268 -8.74 -33.55 7.72
N VAL A 269 -8.76 -34.67 6.99
CA VAL A 269 -10.00 -35.22 6.48
C VAL A 269 -10.66 -36.01 7.62
N PRO A 270 -11.95 -35.79 7.93
CA PRO A 270 -12.65 -36.61 8.90
C PRO A 270 -12.55 -38.09 8.47
N LYS A 271 -12.07 -38.95 9.35
CA LYS A 271 -12.13 -40.39 9.12
C LYS A 271 -13.60 -40.76 9.11
N GLY A 272 -14.10 -41.21 7.95
CA GLY A 272 -15.42 -41.77 7.79
C GLY A 272 -15.62 -43.05 8.63
#